data_a9ac3d127963bd457c465dfd035a63f5
#
_entry.id   a9ac3d127963bd457c465dfd035a63f5
#
_cell.length_a   1.000
_cell.length_b   1.000
_cell.length_c   1.000
_cell.angle_alpha   90.00
_cell.angle_beta   90.00
_cell.angle_gamma   90.00
#
_symmetry.space_group_name_H-M   'P 1'
#
loop_
_entity.id
_entity.type
_entity.pdbx_description
1 polymer ?
#
loop_
_entity_poly.entity_id
_entity_poly.type
_entity_poly.pdbx_seq_one_letter_code
_entity_poly.pdbx_strand_id
1 'polypeptide(L)'
;MAIQTNCLSASSKSIDALCFLWAGVRSTYGFQQGKICYEIRVTEIIDCPQMPDSETEAYGIRIGWSNLSSGLQALQLGEFNDSFAYTSNGKKLSKTKNELTEDTYGESFGVSDVITAYIDFNEDVIQMSFARNGQDCGQAFEIPKADYKQFYPHILVKNVKFECNFGQNENSWSELKADYTFAQNIPLADRIRTSEPIVDKSQCEVLLLSGLTGSGTTTWAKKHLEENPNKNFNLLNVEYVLSKMTTDGKLPTIKDRNDSTMLRVNVCLQKLIEIAAQRRRNYIIDHVNITRETQVKRQRLFPGYHRIAVVIVPDDDELRRRLEKLERHENISIPSQWTREAKAKFYLPQKNSSLEDVIYPELNYDDAKVLYDRAR
;
A
#
# COMPACT_ATOMS: atom_id res chain seq x y z
N MET A 1 -6.11 4.48 -5.66
CA MET A 1 -5.90 5.15 -6.97
C MET A 1 -7.03 4.77 -7.91
N ALA A 2 -7.64 5.73 -8.58
CA ALA A 2 -8.53 5.54 -9.72
C ALA A 2 -7.73 5.83 -11.00
N ILE A 3 -7.49 4.79 -11.81
CA ILE A 3 -6.77 4.91 -13.08
C ILE A 3 -7.83 4.95 -14.17
N GLN A 4 -7.71 5.91 -15.10
CA GLN A 4 -8.62 6.01 -16.24
C GLN A 4 -8.34 4.93 -17.29
N THR A 5 -9.26 4.75 -18.23
CA THR A 5 -9.18 3.70 -19.27
C THR A 5 -7.96 3.82 -20.17
N ASN A 6 -7.45 5.05 -20.37
CA ASN A 6 -6.21 5.30 -21.12
C ASN A 6 -4.94 4.85 -20.38
N CYS A 7 -5.03 4.49 -19.08
CA CYS A 7 -3.92 4.14 -18.18
C CYS A 7 -2.85 5.24 -18.01
N LEU A 8 -3.11 6.46 -18.47
CA LEU A 8 -2.18 7.60 -18.45
C LEU A 8 -2.66 8.72 -17.53
N SER A 9 -3.92 8.69 -17.12
CA SER A 9 -4.50 9.65 -16.19
C SER A 9 -4.99 8.91 -14.95
N ALA A 10 -4.76 9.48 -13.79
CA ALA A 10 -5.18 8.89 -12.53
C ALA A 10 -5.49 9.95 -11.47
N SER A 11 -6.24 9.54 -10.46
CA SER A 11 -6.49 10.34 -9.27
C SER A 11 -6.51 9.47 -8.02
N SER A 12 -6.31 10.06 -6.84
CA SER A 12 -6.72 9.40 -5.61
C SER A 12 -8.24 9.18 -5.63
N LYS A 13 -8.70 8.13 -4.96
CA LYS A 13 -10.14 7.99 -4.69
C LYS A 13 -10.47 8.82 -3.45
N SER A 14 -11.05 9.99 -3.67
CA SER A 14 -11.33 10.97 -2.61
C SER A 14 -12.79 10.89 -2.12
N ILE A 15 -13.39 9.69 -2.17
CA ILE A 15 -14.76 9.41 -1.74
C ILE A 15 -14.75 8.94 -0.29
N ASP A 16 -15.63 9.49 0.54
CA ASP A 16 -15.76 9.18 1.96
C ASP A 16 -14.40 9.30 2.69
N ALA A 17 -14.10 8.36 3.58
CA ALA A 17 -12.85 8.33 4.33
C ALA A 17 -11.59 8.06 3.47
N LEU A 18 -11.71 7.66 2.21
CA LEU A 18 -10.55 7.42 1.33
C LEU A 18 -9.76 8.69 1.01
N CYS A 19 -10.34 9.88 1.20
CA CYS A 19 -9.65 11.17 1.06
C CYS A 19 -8.49 11.36 2.05
N PHE A 20 -8.48 10.62 3.17
CA PHE A 20 -7.40 10.64 4.13
C PHE A 20 -6.17 9.83 3.70
N LEU A 21 -6.29 9.02 2.63
CA LEU A 21 -5.25 8.08 2.23
C LEU A 21 -4.38 8.63 1.10
N TRP A 22 -3.09 8.50 1.27
CA TRP A 22 -2.14 8.57 0.17
C TRP A 22 -2.27 7.34 -0.73
N ALA A 23 -2.23 7.55 -2.03
CA ALA A 23 -2.38 6.51 -3.03
C ALA A 23 -1.20 6.54 -4.00
N GLY A 24 -0.44 5.44 -4.07
CA GLY A 24 0.70 5.29 -4.96
C GLY A 24 0.37 4.48 -6.22
N VAL A 25 1.10 4.76 -7.29
CA VAL A 25 1.14 3.97 -8.51
C VAL A 25 2.56 3.91 -9.05
N ARG A 26 2.97 2.71 -9.45
CA ARG A 26 4.26 2.44 -10.11
C ARG A 26 3.99 1.98 -11.53
N SER A 27 4.86 2.37 -12.46
CA SER A 27 4.77 1.92 -13.86
C SER A 27 4.92 0.39 -13.97
N THR A 28 4.38 -0.18 -15.03
CA THR A 28 4.50 -1.61 -15.36
C THR A 28 5.92 -1.97 -15.76
N TYR A 29 6.64 -1.04 -16.36
CA TYR A 29 8.01 -1.23 -16.83
C TYR A 29 8.99 -0.32 -16.09
N GLY A 30 10.16 -0.85 -15.81
CA GLY A 30 11.32 -0.17 -15.25
C GLY A 30 12.54 -0.28 -16.16
N PHE A 31 13.66 0.28 -15.72
CA PHE A 31 14.87 0.47 -16.50
C PHE A 31 16.11 0.22 -15.65
N GLN A 32 17.20 -0.15 -16.30
CA GLN A 32 18.50 -0.40 -15.68
C GLN A 32 19.67 0.24 -16.41
N GLN A 33 19.40 0.94 -17.53
CA GLN A 33 20.41 1.58 -18.36
C GLN A 33 19.82 2.76 -19.13
N GLY A 34 20.68 3.67 -19.60
CA GLY A 34 20.33 4.80 -20.44
C GLY A 34 19.89 6.04 -19.66
N LYS A 35 19.55 7.08 -20.41
CA LYS A 35 19.01 8.35 -19.91
C LYS A 35 17.53 8.41 -20.22
N ILE A 36 16.71 8.32 -19.19
CA ILE A 36 15.27 8.09 -19.33
C ILE A 36 14.50 9.19 -18.59
N CYS A 37 13.37 9.61 -19.19
CA CYS A 37 12.48 10.58 -18.58
C CYS A 37 11.00 10.20 -18.75
N TYR A 38 10.17 10.84 -17.95
CA TYR A 38 8.72 10.91 -18.10
C TYR A 38 8.21 12.22 -17.51
N GLU A 39 7.04 12.66 -17.96
CA GLU A 39 6.41 13.89 -17.49
C GLU A 39 5.11 13.58 -16.74
N ILE A 40 4.80 14.43 -15.78
CA ILE A 40 3.53 14.47 -15.04
C ILE A 40 2.98 15.88 -15.12
N ARG A 41 1.68 15.99 -15.45
CA ARG A 41 0.92 17.24 -15.33
C ARG A 41 -0.09 17.11 -14.21
N VAL A 42 -0.07 18.04 -13.27
CA VAL A 42 -1.11 18.13 -12.22
C VAL A 42 -2.33 18.82 -12.83
N THR A 43 -3.47 18.11 -12.88
CA THR A 43 -4.66 18.63 -13.59
C THR A 43 -5.72 19.20 -12.63
N GLU A 44 -5.81 18.68 -11.40
CA GLU A 44 -6.86 19.09 -10.48
C GLU A 44 -6.49 18.76 -9.04
N ILE A 45 -6.82 19.64 -8.10
CA ILE A 45 -6.91 19.31 -6.68
C ILE A 45 -8.37 18.96 -6.40
N ILE A 46 -8.60 17.76 -5.85
CA ILE A 46 -9.93 17.25 -5.58
C ILE A 46 -10.40 17.80 -4.24
N ASP A 47 -11.51 18.54 -4.25
CA ASP A 47 -12.13 19.03 -3.04
C ASP A 47 -12.68 17.88 -2.18
N CYS A 48 -12.43 17.95 -0.88
CA CYS A 48 -12.83 16.94 0.11
C CYS A 48 -13.49 17.62 1.31
N PRO A 49 -14.79 17.95 1.22
CA PRO A 49 -15.51 18.68 2.28
C PRO A 49 -15.51 17.98 3.64
N GLN A 50 -15.30 16.65 3.66
CA GLN A 50 -15.20 15.85 4.88
C GLN A 50 -13.83 15.93 5.58
N MET A 51 -12.86 16.60 4.96
CA MET A 51 -11.54 16.81 5.54
C MET A 51 -11.63 17.90 6.61
N PRO A 52 -11.14 17.66 7.84
CA PRO A 52 -11.13 18.69 8.86
C PRO A 52 -10.08 19.79 8.53
N ASP A 53 -10.36 21.03 8.92
CA ASP A 53 -9.43 22.15 8.73
C ASP A 53 -8.09 21.95 9.44
N SER A 54 -8.03 21.05 10.43
CA SER A 54 -6.80 20.68 11.14
C SER A 54 -5.89 19.73 10.34
N GLU A 55 -6.31 19.23 9.18
CA GLU A 55 -5.49 18.39 8.33
C GLU A 55 -4.44 19.22 7.60
N THR A 56 -3.18 19.08 7.98
CA THR A 56 -2.06 19.87 7.42
C THR A 56 -1.66 19.46 6.02
N GLU A 57 -1.96 18.21 5.64
CA GLU A 57 -1.68 17.65 4.31
C GLU A 57 -2.98 17.23 3.62
N ALA A 58 -3.87 18.18 3.37
CA ALA A 58 -5.15 17.91 2.71
C ALA A 58 -4.98 17.38 1.29
N TYR A 59 -3.93 17.78 0.60
CA TYR A 59 -3.56 17.31 -0.74
C TYR A 59 -2.04 17.31 -0.91
N GLY A 60 -1.56 16.52 -1.86
CA GLY A 60 -0.13 16.49 -2.18
C GLY A 60 0.20 15.52 -3.30
N ILE A 61 1.37 15.72 -3.90
CA ILE A 61 1.91 14.84 -4.93
C ILE A 61 3.42 14.69 -4.76
N ARG A 62 3.90 13.46 -4.97
CA ARG A 62 5.31 13.11 -5.02
C ARG A 62 5.58 12.36 -6.33
N ILE A 63 6.65 12.73 -6.98
CA ILE A 63 7.03 12.19 -8.31
C ILE A 63 8.45 11.70 -8.22
N GLY A 64 8.75 10.55 -8.81
CA GLY A 64 10.12 10.07 -8.82
C GLY A 64 10.27 8.62 -9.22
N TRP A 65 11.23 7.95 -8.59
CA TRP A 65 11.70 6.63 -8.96
C TRP A 65 11.78 5.70 -7.76
N SER A 66 11.50 4.44 -7.96
CA SER A 66 11.68 3.42 -6.91
C SER A 66 12.02 2.06 -7.50
N ASN A 67 12.73 1.25 -6.72
CA ASN A 67 12.94 -0.15 -7.08
C ASN A 67 11.78 -1.05 -6.55
N LEU A 68 11.91 -2.38 -6.70
CA LEU A 68 10.93 -3.36 -6.24
C LEU A 68 11.30 -4.03 -4.90
N SER A 69 12.40 -3.63 -4.26
CA SER A 69 12.94 -4.29 -3.07
C SER A 69 11.96 -4.40 -1.91
N SER A 70 11.05 -3.44 -1.79
CA SER A 70 10.02 -3.37 -0.74
C SER A 70 8.67 -3.97 -1.13
N GLY A 71 8.60 -4.66 -2.26
CA GLY A 71 7.36 -5.29 -2.75
C GLY A 71 6.32 -4.30 -3.27
N LEU A 72 5.15 -4.84 -3.64
CA LEU A 72 4.06 -4.05 -4.23
C LEU A 72 3.28 -3.20 -3.22
N GLN A 73 3.44 -3.45 -1.93
CA GLN A 73 2.66 -2.76 -0.88
C GLN A 73 3.29 -1.44 -0.43
N ALA A 74 4.60 -1.28 -0.57
CA ALA A 74 5.31 -0.07 -0.21
C ALA A 74 5.18 0.96 -1.33
N LEU A 75 4.06 1.67 -1.36
CA LEU A 75 3.77 2.68 -2.38
C LEU A 75 3.90 4.12 -1.86
N GLN A 76 4.43 4.34 -0.65
CA GLN A 76 4.73 5.69 -0.14
C GLN A 76 6.10 6.13 -0.63
N LEU A 77 6.12 6.70 -1.82
CA LEU A 77 7.32 7.15 -2.52
C LEU A 77 8.15 8.10 -1.64
N GLY A 78 9.44 7.78 -1.50
CA GLY A 78 10.39 8.50 -0.65
C GLY A 78 10.48 7.98 0.79
N GLU A 79 9.53 7.13 1.25
CA GLU A 79 9.48 6.67 2.65
C GLU A 79 9.79 5.17 2.83
N PHE A 80 9.98 4.42 1.77
CA PHE A 80 10.48 3.06 1.81
C PHE A 80 11.85 2.96 1.15
N ASN A 81 12.61 1.94 1.52
CA ASN A 81 13.97 1.77 1.01
C ASN A 81 14.03 1.79 -0.52
N ASP A 82 15.01 2.50 -1.03
CA ASP A 82 15.32 2.64 -2.46
C ASP A 82 14.17 3.32 -3.24
N SER A 83 13.63 4.37 -2.65
CA SER A 83 12.66 5.26 -3.28
C SER A 83 13.07 6.73 -3.15
N PHE A 84 12.88 7.48 -4.24
CA PHE A 84 13.41 8.83 -4.45
C PHE A 84 12.32 9.72 -5.01
N ALA A 85 12.02 10.83 -4.35
CA ALA A 85 10.89 11.69 -4.68
C ALA A 85 11.24 13.17 -4.73
N TYR A 86 10.63 13.89 -5.66
CA TYR A 86 10.40 15.32 -5.62
C TYR A 86 8.95 15.55 -5.19
N THR A 87 8.75 16.41 -4.20
CA THR A 87 7.46 16.63 -3.55
C THR A 87 6.87 17.98 -3.93
N SER A 88 5.54 18.09 -3.93
CA SER A 88 4.83 19.33 -4.30
C SER A 88 5.13 20.53 -3.41
N ASN A 89 5.73 20.32 -2.24
CA ASN A 89 6.18 21.40 -1.35
C ASN A 89 7.64 21.85 -1.59
N GLY A 90 8.26 21.43 -2.69
CA GLY A 90 9.60 21.88 -3.09
C GLY A 90 10.75 21.11 -2.43
N LYS A 91 10.50 19.93 -1.87
CA LYS A 91 11.51 19.12 -1.20
C LYS A 91 11.87 17.88 -2.01
N LYS A 92 13.07 17.35 -1.78
CA LYS A 92 13.44 15.99 -2.16
C LYS A 92 13.39 15.08 -0.96
N LEU A 93 12.93 13.86 -1.17
CA LEU A 93 12.72 12.87 -0.13
C LEU A 93 13.22 11.51 -0.61
N SER A 94 14.02 10.83 0.22
CA SER A 94 14.47 9.48 -0.07
C SER A 94 14.65 8.66 1.19
N LYS A 95 14.58 7.34 1.04
CA LYS A 95 14.99 6.40 2.06
C LYS A 95 15.95 5.38 1.49
N THR A 96 17.12 5.28 2.09
CA THR A 96 18.17 4.31 1.74
C THR A 96 18.73 3.69 3.01
N LYS A 97 18.94 2.38 3.00
CA LYS A 97 19.47 1.64 4.17
C LYS A 97 18.73 1.95 5.49
N ASN A 98 17.40 2.13 5.41
CA ASN A 98 16.50 2.53 6.51
C ASN A 98 16.67 3.96 7.03
N GLU A 99 17.52 4.78 6.43
CA GLU A 99 17.67 6.19 6.74
C GLU A 99 16.76 7.03 5.84
N LEU A 100 15.89 7.84 6.44
CA LEU A 100 15.01 8.78 5.75
C LEU A 100 15.68 10.15 5.70
N THR A 101 15.83 10.71 4.49
CA THR A 101 16.37 12.04 4.26
C THR A 101 15.34 12.92 3.57
N GLU A 102 15.20 14.15 4.05
CA GLU A 102 14.32 15.18 3.48
C GLU A 102 15.09 16.51 3.44
N ASP A 103 15.23 17.08 2.23
CA ASP A 103 15.93 18.36 2.03
C ASP A 103 15.13 19.29 1.12
N THR A 104 15.37 20.59 1.24
CA THR A 104 14.91 21.57 0.25
C THR A 104 15.60 21.28 -1.09
N TYR A 105 14.83 21.33 -2.19
CA TYR A 105 15.38 20.98 -3.51
C TYR A 105 14.96 21.96 -4.60
N GLY A 106 13.69 22.02 -4.95
CA GLY A 106 13.16 22.86 -6.00
C GLY A 106 12.09 23.79 -5.48
N GLU A 107 11.35 24.38 -6.40
CA GLU A 107 10.17 25.18 -6.04
C GLU A 107 8.95 24.28 -5.78
N SER A 108 8.00 24.78 -4.98
CA SER A 108 6.69 24.13 -4.86
C SER A 108 5.93 24.14 -6.18
N PHE A 109 5.13 23.08 -6.43
CA PHE A 109 4.36 22.95 -7.64
C PHE A 109 2.92 22.48 -7.38
N GLY A 110 2.01 22.77 -8.31
CA GLY A 110 0.59 22.49 -8.16
C GLY A 110 -0.12 22.37 -9.51
N VAL A 111 -1.41 22.72 -9.52
CA VAL A 111 -2.27 22.60 -10.70
C VAL A 111 -1.67 23.37 -11.90
N SER A 112 -1.73 22.75 -13.07
CA SER A 112 -1.17 23.17 -14.36
C SER A 112 0.35 23.03 -14.49
N ASP A 113 1.09 22.75 -13.41
CA ASP A 113 2.52 22.52 -13.54
C ASP A 113 2.80 21.16 -14.19
N VAL A 114 3.87 21.15 -14.98
CA VAL A 114 4.47 19.95 -15.58
C VAL A 114 5.78 19.67 -14.86
N ILE A 115 5.91 18.47 -14.33
CA ILE A 115 7.15 17.99 -13.73
C ILE A 115 7.72 16.89 -14.60
N THR A 116 8.97 17.06 -15.01
CA THR A 116 9.72 16.03 -15.72
C THR A 116 10.68 15.35 -14.75
N ALA A 117 10.58 14.03 -14.64
CA ALA A 117 11.48 13.21 -13.83
C ALA A 117 12.51 12.53 -14.72
N TYR A 118 13.79 12.70 -14.40
CA TYR A 118 14.94 12.18 -15.13
C TYR A 118 15.70 11.15 -14.30
N ILE A 119 16.18 10.09 -14.96
CA ILE A 119 17.14 9.14 -14.40
C ILE A 119 18.24 8.87 -15.42
N ASP A 120 19.50 8.88 -14.99
CA ASP A 120 20.66 8.58 -15.79
C ASP A 120 21.46 7.44 -15.15
N PHE A 121 21.57 6.33 -15.87
CA PHE A 121 22.34 5.14 -15.45
C PHE A 121 23.75 5.19 -16.02
N ASN A 122 24.62 6.00 -15.42
CA ASN A 122 26.03 6.06 -15.76
C ASN A 122 26.77 4.75 -15.43
N GLU A 123 28.07 4.69 -15.69
CA GLU A 123 28.89 3.47 -15.42
C GLU A 123 28.93 3.12 -13.92
N ASP A 124 29.19 4.10 -13.07
CA ASP A 124 29.41 3.90 -11.63
C ASP A 124 28.26 4.38 -10.75
N VAL A 125 27.50 5.37 -11.22
CA VAL A 125 26.44 6.02 -10.44
C VAL A 125 25.13 6.11 -11.20
N ILE A 126 24.03 6.18 -10.44
CA ILE A 126 22.72 6.52 -10.96
C ILE A 126 22.38 7.91 -10.46
N GLN A 127 22.08 8.82 -11.39
CA GLN A 127 21.71 10.19 -11.08
C GLN A 127 20.23 10.42 -11.36
N MET A 128 19.55 11.13 -10.46
CA MET A 128 18.15 11.52 -10.63
C MET A 128 18.03 13.03 -10.49
N SER A 129 17.26 13.64 -11.39
CA SER A 129 16.97 15.06 -11.37
C SER A 129 15.53 15.33 -11.83
N PHE A 130 15.06 16.54 -11.62
CA PHE A 130 13.72 16.95 -12.01
C PHE A 130 13.75 18.31 -12.66
N ALA A 131 12.74 18.58 -13.49
CA ALA A 131 12.48 19.92 -14.01
C ALA A 131 11.01 20.29 -13.75
N ARG A 132 10.75 21.57 -13.51
CA ARG A 132 9.41 22.14 -13.41
C ARG A 132 9.16 23.06 -14.60
N ASN A 133 8.16 22.78 -15.41
CA ASN A 133 7.81 23.54 -16.62
C ASN A 133 9.00 23.78 -17.57
N GLY A 134 9.88 22.76 -17.70
CA GLY A 134 11.11 22.83 -18.49
C GLY A 134 12.31 23.45 -17.77
N GLN A 135 12.13 24.10 -16.64
CA GLN A 135 13.24 24.65 -15.85
C GLN A 135 13.89 23.54 -14.99
N ASP A 136 15.17 23.30 -15.21
CA ASP A 136 15.95 22.30 -14.46
C ASP A 136 16.10 22.70 -12.99
N CYS A 137 15.75 21.79 -12.09
CA CYS A 137 15.93 21.98 -10.65
C CYS A 137 17.32 21.51 -10.16
N GLY A 138 18.17 21.01 -11.05
CA GLY A 138 19.49 20.46 -10.72
C GLY A 138 19.44 18.99 -10.28
N GLN A 139 20.58 18.48 -9.83
CA GLN A 139 20.72 17.10 -9.35
C GLN A 139 20.01 16.92 -8.00
N ALA A 140 19.07 15.98 -7.94
CA ALA A 140 18.36 15.64 -6.71
C ALA A 140 19.08 14.54 -5.92
N PHE A 141 19.39 13.41 -6.58
CA PHE A 141 19.99 12.24 -5.96
C PHE A 141 21.11 11.67 -6.80
N GLU A 142 22.11 11.11 -6.13
CA GLU A 142 23.17 10.32 -6.71
C GLU A 142 23.41 9.10 -5.83
N ILE A 143 23.41 7.93 -6.41
CA ILE A 143 23.56 6.65 -5.72
C ILE A 143 24.52 5.72 -6.46
N PRO A 144 25.28 4.84 -5.76
CA PRO A 144 26.14 3.88 -6.40
C PRO A 144 25.34 2.88 -7.24
N LYS A 145 25.68 2.69 -8.51
CA LYS A 145 24.99 1.76 -9.41
C LYS A 145 25.12 0.30 -8.96
N ALA A 146 26.22 -0.06 -8.34
CA ALA A 146 26.48 -1.41 -7.87
C ALA A 146 25.43 -1.93 -6.86
N ASP A 147 24.79 -1.03 -6.11
CA ASP A 147 23.79 -1.37 -5.11
C ASP A 147 22.38 -1.58 -5.71
N TYR A 148 22.17 -1.20 -6.98
CA TYR A 148 20.84 -1.12 -7.58
C TYR A 148 20.79 -1.72 -8.98
N LYS A 149 19.75 -2.50 -9.25
CA LYS A 149 19.56 -3.16 -10.56
C LYS A 149 18.61 -2.42 -11.48
N GLN A 150 17.55 -1.83 -10.93
CA GLN A 150 16.46 -1.29 -11.74
C GLN A 150 15.62 -0.26 -11.01
N PHE A 151 15.06 0.71 -11.74
CA PHE A 151 14.12 1.71 -11.23
C PHE A 151 12.89 1.84 -12.11
N TYR A 152 11.77 2.18 -11.47
CA TYR A 152 10.46 2.34 -12.09
C TYR A 152 9.92 3.75 -11.84
N PRO A 153 9.32 4.41 -12.83
CA PRO A 153 8.49 5.60 -12.59
C PRO A 153 7.48 5.34 -11.48
N HIS A 154 7.40 6.24 -10.53
CA HIS A 154 6.52 6.10 -9.37
C HIS A 154 5.92 7.44 -8.98
N ILE A 155 4.62 7.45 -8.68
CA ILE A 155 3.85 8.63 -8.31
C ILE A 155 3.02 8.30 -7.09
N LEU A 156 2.98 9.24 -6.13
CA LEU A 156 2.18 9.15 -4.92
C LEU A 156 1.33 10.42 -4.79
N VAL A 157 0.03 10.29 -4.59
CA VAL A 157 -0.88 11.43 -4.50
C VAL A 157 -1.87 11.30 -3.35
N LYS A 158 -2.30 12.44 -2.83
CA LYS A 158 -3.45 12.60 -1.94
C LYS A 158 -4.33 13.71 -2.49
N ASN A 159 -5.59 13.40 -2.79
CA ASN A 159 -6.59 14.33 -3.31
C ASN A 159 -6.14 15.16 -4.53
N VAL A 160 -5.41 14.51 -5.44
CA VAL A 160 -4.88 15.11 -6.67
C VAL A 160 -5.20 14.22 -7.85
N LYS A 161 -5.52 14.84 -8.99
CA LYS A 161 -5.61 14.23 -10.30
C LYS A 161 -4.44 14.67 -11.17
N PHE A 162 -3.91 13.76 -11.95
CA PHE A 162 -2.75 13.98 -12.78
C PHE A 162 -2.82 13.19 -14.08
N GLU A 163 -2.01 13.61 -15.04
CA GLU A 163 -1.76 12.94 -16.31
C GLU A 163 -0.27 12.65 -16.47
N CYS A 164 0.04 11.53 -17.14
CA CYS A 164 1.40 11.11 -17.44
C CYS A 164 1.68 11.22 -18.94
N ASN A 165 2.87 11.67 -19.28
CA ASN A 165 3.46 11.51 -20.59
C ASN A 165 4.71 10.65 -20.48
N PHE A 166 4.64 9.42 -21.00
CA PHE A 166 5.77 8.51 -21.09
C PHE A 166 6.42 8.51 -22.47
N GLY A 167 5.95 9.39 -23.39
CA GLY A 167 6.37 9.45 -24.79
C GLY A 167 5.30 9.00 -25.78
N GLN A 168 4.04 8.84 -25.36
CA GLN A 168 2.92 8.51 -26.24
C GLN A 168 2.41 9.73 -27.04
N ASN A 169 2.77 10.94 -26.62
CA ASN A 169 2.48 12.18 -27.35
C ASN A 169 3.62 12.50 -28.33
N GLU A 170 3.30 13.08 -29.47
CA GLU A 170 4.31 13.50 -30.46
C GLU A 170 5.30 14.54 -29.89
N ASN A 171 4.79 15.41 -29.01
CA ASN A 171 5.58 16.45 -28.37
C ASN A 171 5.61 16.27 -26.85
N SER A 172 6.74 16.62 -26.24
CA SER A 172 6.83 16.82 -24.80
C SER A 172 5.94 17.97 -24.35
N TRP A 173 5.50 17.95 -23.10
CA TRP A 173 4.73 19.06 -22.53
C TRP A 173 5.61 20.22 -22.08
N SER A 174 6.90 19.95 -21.87
CA SER A 174 7.92 20.93 -21.49
C SER A 174 9.23 20.69 -22.24
N GLU A 175 10.15 21.63 -22.18
CA GLU A 175 11.50 21.44 -22.73
C GLU A 175 12.23 20.33 -21.96
N LEU A 176 12.81 19.38 -22.71
CA LEU A 176 13.54 18.25 -22.14
C LEU A 176 15.05 18.50 -22.15
N LYS A 177 15.75 17.91 -21.19
CA LYS A 177 17.22 17.80 -21.24
C LYS A 177 17.65 17.03 -22.48
N ALA A 178 18.73 17.49 -23.12
CA ALA A 178 19.33 16.76 -24.24
C ALA A 178 19.71 15.33 -23.85
N ASP A 179 19.67 14.41 -24.83
CA ASP A 179 20.03 13.00 -24.72
C ASP A 179 19.11 12.13 -23.84
N TYR A 180 18.05 12.67 -23.24
CA TYR A 180 17.07 11.87 -22.53
C TYR A 180 15.99 11.35 -23.48
N THR A 181 15.61 10.09 -23.25
CA THR A 181 14.58 9.39 -24.02
C THR A 181 13.36 9.14 -23.15
N PHE A 182 12.17 9.40 -23.67
CA PHE A 182 10.95 9.01 -22.98
C PHE A 182 10.89 7.51 -22.70
N ALA A 183 10.38 7.15 -21.54
CA ALA A 183 10.25 5.76 -21.07
C ALA A 183 9.56 4.82 -22.10
N GLN A 184 8.57 5.33 -22.86
CA GLN A 184 7.87 4.57 -23.88
C GLN A 184 8.67 4.37 -25.17
N ASN A 185 9.67 5.20 -25.44
CA ASN A 185 10.50 5.11 -26.64
C ASN A 185 11.71 4.18 -26.45
N ILE A 186 11.98 3.72 -25.24
CA ILE A 186 12.97 2.67 -24.96
C ILE A 186 12.49 1.36 -25.60
N PRO A 187 13.32 0.61 -26.34
CA PRO A 187 12.95 -0.68 -26.89
C PRO A 187 12.38 -1.64 -25.84
N LEU A 188 11.38 -2.44 -26.19
CA LEU A 188 10.72 -3.35 -25.22
C LEU A 188 11.70 -4.37 -24.60
N ALA A 189 12.71 -4.78 -25.37
CA ALA A 189 13.75 -5.68 -24.88
C ALA A 189 14.64 -5.09 -23.77
N ASP A 190 14.74 -3.76 -23.72
CA ASP A 190 15.54 -3.02 -22.73
C ASP A 190 14.72 -2.57 -21.51
N ARG A 191 13.42 -2.87 -21.50
CA ARG A 191 12.53 -2.60 -20.36
C ARG A 191 12.40 -3.82 -19.47
N ILE A 192 12.33 -3.59 -18.17
CA ILE A 192 12.14 -4.64 -17.19
C ILE A 192 10.69 -4.60 -16.69
N ARG A 193 9.95 -5.66 -17.01
CA ARG A 193 8.56 -5.74 -16.56
C ARG A 193 8.49 -6.10 -15.06
N THR A 194 7.52 -5.52 -14.36
CA THR A 194 7.08 -6.01 -13.04
C THR A 194 6.46 -7.39 -13.18
N SER A 195 5.81 -7.91 -12.18
CA SER A 195 5.10 -9.20 -12.27
C SER A 195 4.03 -9.20 -13.38
N GLU A 196 3.84 -10.35 -14.02
CA GLU A 196 2.73 -10.54 -14.95
C GLU A 196 1.38 -10.37 -14.21
N PRO A 197 0.39 -9.70 -14.85
CA PRO A 197 -0.92 -9.57 -14.25
C PRO A 197 -1.65 -10.92 -14.22
N ILE A 198 -2.31 -11.22 -13.11
CA ILE A 198 -3.21 -12.36 -13.01
C ILE A 198 -4.40 -12.12 -13.95
N VAL A 199 -4.63 -13.04 -14.88
CA VAL A 199 -5.66 -12.89 -15.93
C VAL A 199 -7.06 -13.23 -15.40
N ASP A 200 -7.17 -14.27 -14.56
CA ASP A 200 -8.45 -14.76 -14.05
C ASP A 200 -8.50 -14.69 -12.50
N LYS A 201 -9.67 -14.36 -11.98
CA LYS A 201 -9.90 -14.36 -10.51
C LYS A 201 -9.77 -15.76 -9.89
N SER A 202 -10.00 -16.82 -10.62
CA SER A 202 -9.83 -18.20 -10.15
C SER A 202 -8.36 -18.53 -9.80
N GLN A 203 -7.42 -17.76 -10.33
CA GLN A 203 -6.00 -17.84 -10.00
C GLN A 203 -5.61 -16.97 -8.79
N CYS A 204 -6.56 -16.21 -8.27
CA CYS A 204 -6.33 -15.33 -7.12
C CYS A 204 -6.74 -16.01 -5.83
N GLU A 205 -5.92 -15.85 -4.81
CA GLU A 205 -6.21 -16.30 -3.44
C GLU A 205 -6.65 -15.13 -2.56
N VAL A 206 -7.63 -15.39 -1.68
CA VAL A 206 -7.94 -14.48 -0.57
C VAL A 206 -7.90 -15.26 0.73
N LEU A 207 -7.00 -14.84 1.62
CA LEU A 207 -6.87 -15.38 2.97
C LEU A 207 -7.69 -14.51 3.94
N LEU A 208 -8.74 -15.07 4.51
CA LEU A 208 -9.65 -14.43 5.45
C LEU A 208 -9.26 -14.82 6.87
N LEU A 209 -8.54 -13.94 7.56
CA LEU A 209 -8.06 -14.25 8.91
C LEU A 209 -9.20 -14.13 9.93
N SER A 210 -9.22 -15.04 10.88
CA SER A 210 -10.15 -15.07 12.01
C SER A 210 -9.38 -15.40 13.28
N GLY A 211 -9.50 -14.57 14.28
CA GLY A 211 -8.86 -14.72 15.58
C GLY A 211 -9.33 -13.66 16.55
N LEU A 212 -9.14 -13.89 17.82
CA LEU A 212 -9.37 -12.88 18.87
C LEU A 212 -8.29 -11.81 18.81
N THR A 213 -8.57 -10.64 19.37
CA THR A 213 -7.52 -9.64 19.60
C THR A 213 -6.39 -10.28 20.43
N GLY A 214 -5.16 -10.11 19.96
CA GLY A 214 -3.99 -10.72 20.58
C GLY A 214 -3.73 -12.19 20.21
N SER A 215 -4.59 -12.82 19.39
CA SER A 215 -4.37 -14.22 18.96
C SER A 215 -3.17 -14.40 18.03
N GLY A 216 -2.68 -13.32 17.39
CA GLY A 216 -1.52 -13.36 16.50
C GLY A 216 -1.85 -13.38 15.01
N THR A 217 -3.07 -13.00 14.59
CA THR A 217 -3.47 -12.92 13.17
C THR A 217 -2.51 -12.07 12.35
N THR A 218 -2.17 -10.86 12.82
CA THR A 218 -1.26 -9.95 12.12
C THR A 218 0.17 -10.51 12.03
N THR A 219 0.64 -11.17 13.09
CA THR A 219 1.96 -11.83 13.11
C THR A 219 2.01 -12.94 12.08
N TRP A 220 0.98 -13.78 12.04
CA TRP A 220 0.85 -14.84 11.04
C TRP A 220 0.81 -14.27 9.62
N ALA A 221 0.03 -13.20 9.40
CA ALA A 221 -0.08 -12.56 8.09
C ALA A 221 1.28 -12.04 7.59
N LYS A 222 2.03 -11.34 8.43
CA LYS A 222 3.37 -10.82 8.10
C LYS A 222 4.34 -11.95 7.77
N LYS A 223 4.37 -13.01 8.57
CA LYS A 223 5.21 -14.19 8.33
C LYS A 223 4.83 -14.87 7.00
N HIS A 224 3.53 -15.04 6.74
CA HIS A 224 3.06 -15.64 5.50
C HIS A 224 3.45 -14.84 4.24
N LEU A 225 3.47 -13.52 4.33
CA LEU A 225 3.98 -12.64 3.26
C LEU A 225 5.46 -12.88 2.99
N GLU A 226 6.28 -12.97 4.04
CA GLU A 226 7.72 -13.20 3.95
C GLU A 226 8.05 -14.59 3.35
N GLU A 227 7.27 -15.60 3.72
CA GLU A 227 7.43 -16.98 3.23
C GLU A 227 6.92 -17.18 1.79
N ASN A 228 6.06 -16.28 1.29
CA ASN A 228 5.44 -16.39 -0.03
C ASN A 228 5.62 -15.14 -0.91
N PRO A 229 6.86 -14.65 -1.12
CA PRO A 229 7.10 -13.40 -1.82
C PRO A 229 6.60 -13.43 -3.27
N ASN A 230 6.65 -14.59 -3.93
CA ASN A 230 6.23 -14.76 -5.33
C ASN A 230 4.71 -14.66 -5.53
N LYS A 231 3.91 -14.86 -4.50
CA LYS A 231 2.45 -14.72 -4.57
C LYS A 231 1.98 -13.27 -4.54
N ASN A 232 2.84 -12.33 -4.17
CA ASN A 232 2.54 -10.89 -4.14
C ASN A 232 1.22 -10.57 -3.41
N PHE A 233 1.00 -11.15 -2.23
CA PHE A 233 -0.16 -10.86 -1.42
C PHE A 233 -0.23 -9.40 -0.99
N ASN A 234 -1.42 -8.83 -1.01
CA ASN A 234 -1.71 -7.51 -0.49
C ASN A 234 -2.39 -7.66 0.88
N LEU A 235 -1.71 -7.26 1.96
CA LEU A 235 -2.26 -7.28 3.31
C LEU A 235 -3.16 -6.06 3.51
N LEU A 236 -4.41 -6.29 3.90
CA LEU A 236 -5.37 -5.27 4.27
C LEU A 236 -5.72 -5.42 5.74
N ASN A 237 -5.21 -4.50 6.56
CA ASN A 237 -5.46 -4.43 7.99
C ASN A 237 -5.46 -2.97 8.48
N VAL A 238 -5.72 -2.76 9.75
CA VAL A 238 -5.75 -1.44 10.39
C VAL A 238 -4.40 -0.73 10.26
N GLU A 239 -3.30 -1.43 10.54
CA GLU A 239 -1.93 -0.88 10.46
C GLU A 239 -1.61 -0.38 9.05
N TYR A 240 -1.98 -1.15 8.03
CA TYR A 240 -1.82 -0.75 6.63
C TYR A 240 -2.57 0.55 6.32
N VAL A 241 -3.82 0.67 6.76
CA VAL A 241 -4.62 1.88 6.52
C VAL A 241 -4.00 3.09 7.24
N LEU A 242 -3.63 2.93 8.51
CA LEU A 242 -2.97 3.98 9.29
C LEU A 242 -1.69 4.46 8.60
N SER A 243 -0.87 3.53 8.10
CA SER A 243 0.37 3.86 7.40
C SER A 243 0.16 4.63 6.09
N LYS A 244 -1.06 4.63 5.53
CA LYS A 244 -1.41 5.39 4.33
C LYS A 244 -2.10 6.73 4.63
N MET A 245 -2.36 7.03 5.89
CA MET A 245 -2.94 8.33 6.30
C MET A 245 -1.88 9.41 6.52
N THR A 246 -0.66 9.03 6.84
CA THR A 246 0.46 9.94 7.08
C THR A 246 1.63 9.67 6.13
N THR A 247 2.56 10.59 6.03
CA THR A 247 3.71 10.50 5.14
C THR A 247 5.04 10.54 5.88
N ASP A 248 5.18 10.73 7.12
CA ASP A 248 6.45 10.84 7.85
C ASP A 248 6.85 9.57 8.60
N GLY A 249 6.23 8.44 8.25
CA GLY A 249 6.45 7.16 8.92
C GLY A 249 5.86 7.08 10.32
N LYS A 250 5.19 8.14 10.78
CA LYS A 250 4.52 8.17 12.08
C LYS A 250 3.08 7.72 11.92
N LEU A 251 2.70 6.69 12.67
CA LEU A 251 1.30 6.30 12.74
C LEU A 251 0.52 7.32 13.56
N PRO A 252 -0.74 7.64 13.17
CA PRO A 252 -1.61 8.47 13.98
C PRO A 252 -1.80 7.87 15.38
N THR A 253 -1.77 8.69 16.40
CA THR A 253 -2.05 8.24 17.77
C THR A 253 -3.54 7.93 17.91
N ILE A 254 -3.87 6.70 18.31
CA ILE A 254 -5.23 6.27 18.58
C ILE A 254 -5.41 6.17 20.09
N LYS A 255 -6.37 6.90 20.63
CA LYS A 255 -6.64 6.94 22.08
C LYS A 255 -7.49 5.75 22.54
N ASP A 256 -8.52 5.43 21.78
CA ASP A 256 -9.47 4.33 22.07
C ASP A 256 -10.25 3.91 20.82
N ARG A 257 -11.19 2.97 20.99
CA ARG A 257 -12.03 2.45 19.88
C ARG A 257 -12.94 3.49 19.23
N ASN A 258 -13.33 4.52 19.98
CA ASN A 258 -14.23 5.57 19.53
C ASN A 258 -13.48 6.79 19.00
N ASP A 259 -12.13 6.71 18.99
CA ASP A 259 -11.30 7.72 18.37
C ASP A 259 -11.75 7.95 16.92
N SER A 260 -11.89 9.20 16.54
CA SER A 260 -12.37 9.58 15.21
C SER A 260 -11.48 9.01 14.09
N THR A 261 -10.19 8.88 14.35
CA THR A 261 -9.23 8.26 13.44
C THR A 261 -9.54 6.79 13.25
N MET A 262 -9.80 6.04 14.34
CA MET A 262 -10.16 4.62 14.25
C MET A 262 -11.47 4.40 13.49
N LEU A 263 -12.46 5.25 13.67
CA LEU A 263 -13.71 5.18 12.89
C LEU A 263 -13.44 5.37 11.39
N ARG A 264 -12.62 6.36 11.03
CA ARG A 264 -12.19 6.59 9.64
C ARG A 264 -11.41 5.40 9.08
N VAL A 265 -10.48 4.84 9.85
CA VAL A 265 -9.70 3.64 9.47
C VAL A 265 -10.62 2.47 9.13
N ASN A 266 -11.62 2.20 9.96
CA ASN A 266 -12.58 1.10 9.73
C ASN A 266 -13.38 1.32 8.43
N VAL A 267 -13.83 2.55 8.17
CA VAL A 267 -14.52 2.90 6.90
C VAL A 267 -13.59 2.73 5.72
N CYS A 268 -12.34 3.23 5.80
CA CYS A 268 -11.32 3.05 4.77
C CYS A 268 -11.07 1.57 4.49
N LEU A 269 -10.84 0.78 5.53
CA LEU A 269 -10.52 -0.64 5.39
C LEU A 269 -11.68 -1.42 4.73
N GLN A 270 -12.92 -1.13 5.13
CA GLN A 270 -14.10 -1.73 4.49
C GLN A 270 -14.16 -1.39 2.99
N LYS A 271 -13.95 -0.13 2.62
CA LYS A 271 -13.93 0.31 1.22
C LYS A 271 -12.77 -0.30 0.42
N LEU A 272 -11.59 -0.43 1.04
CA LEU A 272 -10.44 -1.10 0.41
C LEU A 272 -10.71 -2.58 0.15
N ILE A 273 -11.39 -3.28 1.07
CA ILE A 273 -11.80 -4.69 0.88
C ILE A 273 -12.79 -4.81 -0.30
N GLU A 274 -13.77 -3.90 -0.42
CA GLU A 274 -14.70 -3.86 -1.54
C GLU A 274 -13.98 -3.61 -2.89
N ILE A 275 -13.00 -2.71 -2.90
CA ILE A 275 -12.16 -2.45 -4.08
C ILE A 275 -11.28 -3.66 -4.41
N ALA A 276 -10.70 -4.31 -3.40
CA ALA A 276 -9.87 -5.51 -3.55
C ALA A 276 -10.64 -6.63 -4.25
N ALA A 277 -11.89 -6.86 -3.86
CA ALA A 277 -12.76 -7.86 -4.46
C ALA A 277 -13.05 -7.67 -5.97
N GLN A 278 -12.86 -6.45 -6.47
CA GLN A 278 -13.01 -6.12 -7.90
C GLN A 278 -11.73 -6.32 -8.71
N ARG A 279 -10.58 -6.51 -8.05
CA ARG A 279 -9.26 -6.63 -8.68
C ARG A 279 -8.88 -8.10 -8.86
N ARG A 280 -7.88 -8.37 -9.65
CA ARG A 280 -7.27 -9.70 -9.85
C ARG A 280 -5.90 -9.73 -9.20
N ARG A 281 -5.87 -9.91 -7.86
CA ARG A 281 -4.67 -9.94 -7.03
C ARG A 281 -4.89 -10.87 -5.84
N ASN A 282 -3.82 -11.32 -5.21
CA ASN A 282 -3.89 -12.05 -3.96
C ASN A 282 -4.01 -11.10 -2.77
N TYR A 283 -4.84 -11.47 -1.79
CA TYR A 283 -5.11 -10.66 -0.60
C TYR A 283 -5.04 -11.47 0.68
N ILE A 284 -4.57 -10.80 1.74
CA ILE A 284 -4.74 -11.24 3.12
C ILE A 284 -5.61 -10.18 3.81
N ILE A 285 -6.77 -10.58 4.32
CA ILE A 285 -7.69 -9.70 5.02
C ILE A 285 -7.58 -9.98 6.52
N ASP A 286 -6.85 -9.10 7.22
CA ASP A 286 -6.65 -9.19 8.66
C ASP A 286 -7.46 -8.09 9.36
N HIS A 287 -8.71 -8.38 9.59
CA HIS A 287 -9.66 -7.51 10.28
C HIS A 287 -10.64 -8.36 11.08
N VAL A 288 -11.26 -7.80 12.11
CA VAL A 288 -12.22 -8.51 12.98
C VAL A 288 -13.20 -9.35 12.17
N ASN A 289 -13.20 -10.66 12.39
CA ASN A 289 -13.90 -11.65 11.57
C ASN A 289 -14.26 -12.89 12.42
N ILE A 290 -14.90 -12.64 13.58
CA ILE A 290 -15.16 -13.69 14.57
C ILE A 290 -16.58 -14.26 14.50
N THR A 291 -17.55 -13.53 13.97
CA THR A 291 -18.93 -14.00 13.89
C THR A 291 -19.24 -14.65 12.55
N ARG A 292 -20.18 -15.59 12.54
CA ARG A 292 -20.66 -16.26 11.32
C ARG A 292 -21.12 -15.25 10.27
N GLU A 293 -21.84 -14.23 10.70
CA GLU A 293 -22.36 -13.20 9.79
C GLU A 293 -21.23 -12.45 9.08
N THR A 294 -20.23 -11.96 9.83
CA THR A 294 -19.10 -11.24 9.25
C THR A 294 -18.27 -12.12 8.33
N GLN A 295 -18.06 -13.38 8.68
CA GLN A 295 -17.32 -14.32 7.85
C GLN A 295 -18.03 -14.59 6.53
N VAL A 296 -19.34 -14.90 6.55
CA VAL A 296 -20.15 -15.15 5.35
C VAL A 296 -20.22 -13.90 4.48
N LYS A 297 -20.41 -12.71 5.08
CA LYS A 297 -20.41 -11.44 4.34
C LYS A 297 -19.10 -11.22 3.58
N ARG A 298 -17.95 -11.49 4.20
CA ARG A 298 -16.63 -11.35 3.57
C ARG A 298 -16.39 -12.38 2.47
N GLN A 299 -16.72 -13.63 2.70
CA GLN A 299 -16.62 -14.69 1.69
C GLN A 299 -17.40 -14.31 0.41
N ARG A 300 -18.60 -13.75 0.56
CA ARG A 300 -19.44 -13.32 -0.56
C ARG A 300 -18.89 -12.14 -1.36
N LEU A 301 -18.02 -11.32 -0.77
CA LEU A 301 -17.37 -10.21 -1.47
C LEU A 301 -16.39 -10.68 -2.55
N PHE A 302 -15.81 -11.89 -2.43
CA PHE A 302 -14.78 -12.40 -3.32
C PHE A 302 -15.26 -13.53 -4.23
N PRO A 303 -16.26 -13.30 -5.12
CA PRO A 303 -16.70 -14.32 -6.04
C PRO A 303 -15.60 -14.65 -7.06
N GLY A 304 -15.39 -15.93 -7.32
CA GLY A 304 -14.40 -16.42 -8.26
C GLY A 304 -12.96 -16.52 -7.74
N TYR A 305 -12.70 -16.08 -6.51
CA TYR A 305 -11.41 -16.29 -5.84
C TYR A 305 -11.34 -17.67 -5.20
N HIS A 306 -10.10 -18.17 -5.03
CA HIS A 306 -9.84 -19.26 -4.08
C HIS A 306 -9.83 -18.69 -2.67
N ARG A 307 -10.91 -18.95 -1.91
CA ARG A 307 -11.15 -18.36 -0.58
C ARG A 307 -10.70 -19.32 0.51
N ILE A 308 -9.79 -18.86 1.34
CA ILE A 308 -9.18 -19.64 2.42
C ILE A 308 -9.45 -18.93 3.73
N ALA A 309 -10.06 -19.60 4.72
CA ALA A 309 -10.11 -19.10 6.09
C ALA A 309 -8.84 -19.54 6.84
N VAL A 310 -8.20 -18.61 7.51
CA VAL A 310 -7.08 -18.89 8.41
C VAL A 310 -7.51 -18.54 9.81
N VAL A 311 -7.63 -19.54 10.67
CA VAL A 311 -8.23 -19.45 12.01
C VAL A 311 -7.15 -19.58 13.07
N ILE A 312 -6.77 -18.48 13.70
CA ILE A 312 -5.72 -18.46 14.71
C ILE A 312 -6.34 -18.56 16.10
N VAL A 313 -6.20 -19.71 16.69
CA VAL A 313 -6.70 -20.02 18.04
C VAL A 313 -5.55 -20.56 18.88
N PRO A 314 -4.87 -19.70 19.65
CA PRO A 314 -3.95 -20.15 20.69
C PRO A 314 -4.72 -20.77 21.87
N ASP A 315 -4.05 -21.58 22.69
CA ASP A 315 -4.61 -21.97 23.97
C ASP A 315 -4.74 -20.78 24.94
N ASP A 316 -5.40 -20.98 26.07
CA ASP A 316 -5.70 -19.89 27.02
C ASP A 316 -4.45 -19.30 27.67
N ASP A 317 -3.42 -20.08 27.91
CA ASP A 317 -2.18 -19.61 28.52
C ASP A 317 -1.35 -18.80 27.52
N GLU A 318 -1.27 -19.26 26.30
CA GLU A 318 -0.60 -18.53 25.22
C GLU A 318 -1.34 -17.22 24.87
N LEU A 319 -2.68 -17.24 24.81
CA LEU A 319 -3.45 -16.02 24.60
C LEU A 319 -3.19 -14.99 25.70
N ARG A 320 -3.17 -15.43 26.97
CA ARG A 320 -2.87 -14.57 28.12
C ARG A 320 -1.47 -13.95 27.98
N ARG A 321 -0.47 -14.78 27.70
CA ARG A 321 0.91 -14.31 27.49
C ARG A 321 1.03 -13.27 26.37
N ARG A 322 0.30 -13.45 25.26
CA ARG A 322 0.27 -12.50 24.14
C ARG A 322 -0.42 -11.19 24.54
N LEU A 323 -1.52 -11.23 25.26
CA LEU A 323 -2.23 -10.05 25.75
C LEU A 323 -1.37 -9.26 26.74
N GLU A 324 -0.68 -9.90 27.67
CA GLU A 324 0.28 -9.24 28.57
C GLU A 324 1.45 -8.60 27.83
N LYS A 325 1.89 -9.21 26.72
CA LYS A 325 2.92 -8.60 25.85
C LYS A 325 2.40 -7.34 25.17
N LEU A 326 1.18 -7.34 24.62
CA LEU A 326 0.54 -6.17 24.02
C LEU A 326 0.40 -5.03 25.04
N GLU A 327 -0.03 -5.34 26.27
CA GLU A 327 -0.17 -4.33 27.31
C GLU A 327 1.18 -3.70 27.69
N ARG A 328 2.24 -4.53 27.83
CA ARG A 328 3.59 -4.03 28.21
C ARG A 328 4.29 -3.23 27.11
N HIS A 329 4.13 -3.62 25.85
CA HIS A 329 4.91 -3.02 24.74
C HIS A 329 4.14 -1.97 23.94
N GLU A 330 2.81 -2.12 23.87
CA GLU A 330 1.98 -1.26 23.03
C GLU A 330 0.98 -0.40 23.83
N ASN A 331 0.98 -0.52 25.16
CA ASN A 331 -0.01 0.10 26.06
C ASN A 331 -1.47 -0.23 25.69
N ILE A 332 -1.70 -1.41 25.07
CA ILE A 332 -3.03 -1.87 24.69
C ILE A 332 -3.53 -2.87 25.74
N SER A 333 -4.42 -2.43 26.62
CA SER A 333 -5.06 -3.32 27.60
C SER A 333 -6.41 -3.80 27.08
N ILE A 334 -6.61 -5.13 27.05
CA ILE A 334 -7.84 -5.76 26.62
C ILE A 334 -8.56 -6.32 27.86
N PRO A 335 -9.72 -5.76 28.25
CA PRO A 335 -10.47 -6.27 29.38
C PRO A 335 -10.83 -7.76 29.22
N SER A 336 -10.63 -8.55 30.25
CA SER A 336 -10.92 -10.02 30.24
C SER A 336 -12.37 -10.34 29.89
N GLN A 337 -13.30 -9.45 30.25
CA GLN A 337 -14.70 -9.57 29.87
C GLN A 337 -14.89 -9.54 28.35
N TRP A 338 -14.20 -8.64 27.65
CA TRP A 338 -14.29 -8.54 26.18
C TRP A 338 -13.75 -9.79 25.48
N THR A 339 -12.66 -10.33 26.00
CA THR A 339 -12.11 -11.59 25.48
C THR A 339 -13.10 -12.75 25.67
N ARG A 340 -13.77 -12.81 26.81
CA ARG A 340 -14.79 -13.84 27.11
C ARG A 340 -16.01 -13.70 26.18
N GLU A 341 -16.54 -12.48 26.04
CA GLU A 341 -17.65 -12.20 25.14
C GLU A 341 -17.31 -12.52 23.68
N ALA A 342 -16.08 -12.20 23.24
CA ALA A 342 -15.62 -12.51 21.91
C ALA A 342 -15.47 -14.01 21.67
N LYS A 343 -14.95 -14.77 22.64
CA LYS A 343 -14.92 -16.25 22.61
C LYS A 343 -16.31 -16.85 22.45
N ALA A 344 -17.27 -16.38 23.23
CA ALA A 344 -18.65 -16.89 23.20
C ALA A 344 -19.33 -16.67 21.83
N LYS A 345 -18.98 -15.59 21.13
CA LYS A 345 -19.51 -15.24 19.79
C LYS A 345 -18.69 -15.83 18.63
N PHE A 346 -17.54 -16.44 18.92
CA PHE A 346 -16.64 -16.90 17.87
C PHE A 346 -17.23 -18.08 17.11
N TYR A 347 -17.32 -17.91 15.78
CA TYR A 347 -17.71 -18.98 14.88
C TYR A 347 -16.46 -19.62 14.26
N LEU A 348 -16.30 -20.92 14.46
CA LEU A 348 -15.22 -21.70 13.86
C LEU A 348 -15.67 -22.18 12.47
N PRO A 349 -15.11 -21.62 11.39
CA PRO A 349 -15.50 -21.98 10.04
C PRO A 349 -15.03 -23.38 9.67
N GLN A 350 -15.80 -24.03 8.80
CA GLN A 350 -15.45 -25.30 8.16
C GLN A 350 -15.57 -25.14 6.65
N LYS A 351 -14.88 -25.99 5.91
CA LYS A 351 -14.94 -26.03 4.45
C LYS A 351 -16.38 -26.22 3.95
N ASN A 352 -16.74 -25.43 2.95
CA ASN A 352 -18.08 -25.46 2.35
C ASN A 352 -18.02 -24.91 0.91
N SER A 353 -19.16 -24.81 0.22
CA SER A 353 -19.25 -24.33 -1.17
C SER A 353 -18.80 -22.85 -1.38
N SER A 354 -18.67 -22.06 -0.31
CA SER A 354 -18.24 -20.67 -0.36
C SER A 354 -16.87 -20.44 0.26
N LEU A 355 -16.22 -21.52 0.72
CA LEU A 355 -14.92 -21.50 1.39
C LEU A 355 -14.16 -22.77 1.01
N GLU A 356 -13.23 -22.61 0.10
CA GLU A 356 -12.53 -23.75 -0.54
C GLU A 356 -11.58 -24.44 0.44
N ASP A 357 -10.94 -23.69 1.36
CA ASP A 357 -10.07 -24.25 2.38
C ASP A 357 -10.18 -23.54 3.74
N VAL A 358 -9.82 -24.28 4.80
CA VAL A 358 -9.73 -23.76 6.17
C VAL A 358 -8.44 -24.27 6.81
N ILE A 359 -7.63 -23.34 7.31
CA ILE A 359 -6.34 -23.62 7.94
C ILE A 359 -6.41 -23.22 9.42
N TYR A 360 -6.00 -24.13 10.29
CA TYR A 360 -5.85 -23.92 11.73
C TYR A 360 -4.35 -24.06 12.09
N PRO A 361 -3.59 -22.96 12.12
CA PRO A 361 -2.13 -23.02 12.31
C PRO A 361 -1.66 -23.39 13.72
N GLU A 362 -2.53 -23.25 14.72
CA GLU A 362 -2.23 -23.52 16.14
C GLU A 362 -3.09 -24.67 16.66
N LEU A 363 -4.13 -24.39 17.44
CA LEU A 363 -5.09 -25.47 17.80
C LEU A 363 -5.86 -25.91 16.57
N ASN A 364 -6.02 -27.22 16.38
CA ASN A 364 -6.90 -27.76 15.34
C ASN A 364 -8.38 -27.42 15.63
N TYR A 365 -9.27 -27.76 14.70
CA TYR A 365 -10.69 -27.44 14.81
C TYR A 365 -11.35 -28.04 16.08
N ASP A 366 -11.06 -29.29 16.40
CA ASP A 366 -11.71 -29.99 17.53
C ASP A 366 -11.26 -29.41 18.87
N ASP A 367 -9.97 -29.15 19.03
CA ASP A 367 -9.42 -28.53 20.25
C ASP A 367 -9.89 -27.08 20.39
N ALA A 368 -9.90 -26.31 19.31
CA ALA A 368 -10.44 -24.96 19.30
C ALA A 368 -11.93 -24.90 19.64
N LYS A 369 -12.70 -25.90 19.19
CA LYS A 369 -14.11 -26.02 19.49
C LYS A 369 -14.33 -26.32 20.98
N VAL A 370 -13.60 -27.24 21.53
CA VAL A 370 -13.66 -27.58 22.99
C VAL A 370 -13.32 -26.34 23.82
N LEU A 371 -12.28 -25.58 23.41
CA LEU A 371 -11.87 -24.36 24.10
C LEU A 371 -12.98 -23.29 24.11
N TYR A 372 -13.63 -23.07 22.96
CA TYR A 372 -14.62 -21.99 22.83
C TYR A 372 -16.01 -22.40 23.32
N ASP A 373 -16.38 -23.68 23.29
CA ASP A 373 -17.64 -24.17 23.87
C ASP A 373 -17.67 -24.05 25.42
N ARG A 374 -16.51 -24.07 26.07
CA ARG A 374 -16.39 -23.77 27.51
C ARG A 374 -16.67 -22.30 27.86
N ALA A 375 -16.58 -21.39 26.90
CA ALA A 375 -16.79 -19.98 27.11
C ALA A 375 -18.25 -19.51 26.82
N ARG A 376 -19.06 -20.41 26.26
CA ARG A 376 -20.49 -20.19 25.97
C ARG A 376 -21.34 -20.56 27.18
#